data_1ee9783433dc32a1ae513e755e442f3b
#
_entry.id   1ee9783433dc32a1ae513e755e442f3b
#
_cell.length_a   1.000
_cell.length_b   1.000
_cell.length_c   1.000
_cell.angle_alpha   90.00
_cell.angle_beta   90.00
_cell.angle_gamma   90.00
#
_symmetry.space_group_name_H-M   'P 1'
#
loop_
_entity.id
_entity.type
_entity.pdbx_description
1 polymer ?
#
loop_
_entity_poly.entity_id
_entity_poly.type
_entity_poly.pdbx_seq_one_letter_code
_entity_poly.pdbx_strand_id
1 'polypeptide(L)'
;MDWKKVIIQFLGLQDVVLIDAKLFQSEFRAEVVVELDRNVKSCCAKCSGPLGKIKEWFWRRSKLPPVGVFNLVTVKYKTFRAWCDKCRGNRQLQIPWVHFKHRSMTAGFVEIAGRLMTETTCEASGRLLGGIHSMQMMRVDQTRMNQLLQNYKIPDVKYSSMSADEIHFKTIRITHRKGLWAKRWDREWITNLVSVDFNKKEQKHEGKVLFNAVGRGKAALRDCFSVLSKGQKMAVEWFCCDMHDPFISGARTHLPNAKICVDRFHVVQLANKAFDQVRKMEIARAESEFQRDMLLPSKRFILVSREKDLSKAELKQLDRLREENKNINTAMVLVEFIHKAFDKTNLKSFRQTLKNWYQVVRESKLEPFLKFAKTIRKYRKLIENYIISRLTTAVSEGLNNKIKALKRAGYGYASKNYFRNKILQRAGYLNHYSIPTDHLLLRNCTK
;
A
#
# COMPACT_ATOMS: atom_id res chain seq x y z
N MET A 1 47.87 -15.54 2.41
CA MET A 1 46.60 -14.85 2.74
C MET A 1 46.02 -15.51 3.98
N ASP A 2 45.76 -14.75 5.06
CA ASP A 2 45.19 -15.32 6.26
C ASP A 2 43.70 -15.62 6.06
N TRP A 3 43.40 -16.89 5.80
CA TRP A 3 42.03 -17.36 5.53
C TRP A 3 41.05 -17.03 6.67
N LYS A 4 41.53 -16.96 7.91
CA LYS A 4 40.69 -16.57 9.06
C LYS A 4 40.20 -15.13 8.93
N LYS A 5 41.04 -14.21 8.48
CA LYS A 5 40.66 -12.82 8.21
C LYS A 5 39.66 -12.73 7.05
N VAL A 6 39.86 -13.52 6.02
CA VAL A 6 38.95 -13.58 4.87
C VAL A 6 37.56 -14.03 5.30
N ILE A 7 37.45 -15.07 6.11
CA ILE A 7 36.15 -15.55 6.64
C ILE A 7 35.47 -14.45 7.49
N ILE A 8 36.21 -13.80 8.39
CA ILE A 8 35.66 -12.73 9.25
C ILE A 8 35.11 -11.59 8.39
N GLN A 9 35.87 -11.16 7.39
CA GLN A 9 35.44 -10.10 6.47
C GLN A 9 34.23 -10.53 5.62
N PHE A 10 34.20 -11.76 5.13
CA PHE A 10 33.08 -12.33 4.39
C PHE A 10 31.79 -12.41 5.23
N LEU A 11 31.92 -12.72 6.51
CA LEU A 11 30.81 -12.74 7.48
C LEU A 11 30.36 -11.34 7.94
N GLY A 12 31.04 -10.27 7.49
CA GLY A 12 30.76 -8.90 7.89
C GLY A 12 31.01 -8.62 9.38
N LEU A 13 31.95 -9.36 9.99
CA LEU A 13 32.37 -9.17 11.36
C LEU A 13 33.60 -8.25 11.40
N GLN A 14 33.63 -7.32 12.35
CA GLN A 14 34.72 -6.38 12.53
C GLN A 14 35.27 -6.50 13.96
N ASP A 15 36.54 -6.19 14.12
CA ASP A 15 37.22 -6.14 15.41
C ASP A 15 37.10 -7.46 16.18
N VAL A 16 37.30 -8.59 15.50
CA VAL A 16 37.25 -9.93 16.10
C VAL A 16 38.34 -10.84 15.55
N VAL A 17 38.67 -11.86 16.35
CA VAL A 17 39.58 -12.96 15.96
C VAL A 17 38.75 -14.25 15.90
N LEU A 18 38.88 -15.01 14.79
CA LEU A 18 38.25 -16.32 14.65
C LEU A 18 38.96 -17.37 15.51
N ILE A 19 38.22 -17.95 16.44
CA ILE A 19 38.71 -19.02 17.31
C ILE A 19 38.38 -20.39 16.75
N ASP A 20 37.12 -20.61 16.40
CA ASP A 20 36.61 -21.92 15.93
C ASP A 20 35.46 -21.75 14.97
N ALA A 21 35.24 -22.77 14.11
CA ALA A 21 34.09 -22.84 13.20
C ALA A 21 33.61 -24.29 13.11
N LYS A 22 32.32 -24.50 13.41
CA LYS A 22 31.68 -25.82 13.40
C LYS A 22 30.59 -25.87 12.35
N LEU A 23 30.62 -26.88 11.48
CA LEU A 23 29.67 -27.12 10.43
C LEU A 23 28.84 -28.35 10.76
N PHE A 24 27.52 -28.22 10.77
CA PHE A 24 26.55 -29.30 10.99
C PHE A 24 25.78 -29.50 9.68
N GLN A 25 26.34 -30.26 8.76
CA GLN A 25 25.84 -30.39 7.39
C GLN A 25 24.42 -30.97 7.33
N SER A 26 24.13 -31.99 8.13
CA SER A 26 22.78 -32.58 8.22
C SER A 26 21.69 -31.64 8.73
N GLU A 27 22.07 -30.59 9.47
CA GLU A 27 21.17 -29.61 10.02
C GLU A 27 21.17 -28.29 9.22
N PHE A 28 21.96 -28.17 8.14
CA PHE A 28 22.20 -26.93 7.40
C PHE A 28 22.56 -25.75 8.35
N ARG A 29 23.33 -26.03 9.40
CA ARG A 29 23.68 -25.11 10.47
C ARG A 29 25.19 -24.94 10.56
N ALA A 30 25.63 -23.70 10.83
CA ALA A 30 27.02 -23.38 11.13
C ALA A 30 27.12 -22.51 12.41
N GLU A 31 28.14 -22.74 13.21
CA GLU A 31 28.47 -21.91 14.36
C GLU A 31 29.93 -21.44 14.25
N VAL A 32 30.12 -20.13 14.33
CA VAL A 32 31.42 -19.47 14.32
C VAL A 32 31.69 -18.94 15.73
N VAL A 33 32.85 -19.23 16.29
CA VAL A 33 33.25 -18.74 17.61
C VAL A 33 34.32 -17.66 17.41
N VAL A 34 34.08 -16.48 17.96
CA VAL A 34 35.01 -15.36 17.85
C VAL A 34 35.31 -14.73 19.22
N GLU A 35 36.48 -14.17 19.34
CA GLU A 35 36.86 -13.25 20.45
C GLU A 35 36.93 -11.82 19.91
N LEU A 36 36.51 -10.87 20.74
CA LEU A 36 36.64 -9.45 20.41
C LEU A 36 38.11 -9.04 20.44
N ASP A 37 38.53 -8.25 19.46
CA ASP A 37 39.87 -7.67 19.45
C ASP A 37 40.07 -6.80 20.67
N ARG A 38 41.31 -6.77 21.23
CA ARG A 38 41.68 -5.96 22.40
C ARG A 38 41.47 -4.46 22.16
N ASN A 39 41.48 -4.03 20.92
CA ASN A 39 41.32 -2.63 20.51
C ASN A 39 39.85 -2.17 20.43
N VAL A 40 38.88 -3.05 20.70
CA VAL A 40 37.44 -2.68 20.66
C VAL A 40 37.16 -1.61 21.72
N LYS A 41 36.67 -0.44 21.24
CA LYS A 41 36.27 0.64 22.15
C LYS A 41 35.15 0.19 23.09
N SER A 42 35.36 0.30 24.39
CA SER A 42 34.39 -0.10 25.42
C SER A 42 33.24 0.90 25.55
N CYS A 43 32.29 0.88 24.63
CA CYS A 43 31.17 1.79 24.58
C CYS A 43 29.84 1.15 25.04
N CYS A 44 29.00 1.94 25.67
CA CYS A 44 27.71 1.56 26.17
C CYS A 44 26.72 1.32 25.03
N ALA A 45 26.10 0.14 24.96
CA ALA A 45 25.12 -0.20 23.92
C ALA A 45 23.80 0.61 23.97
N LYS A 46 23.58 1.45 25.01
CA LYS A 46 22.38 2.30 25.13
C LYS A 46 22.66 3.75 24.73
N CYS A 47 23.75 4.33 25.13
CA CYS A 47 24.03 5.77 24.95
C CYS A 47 25.33 6.07 24.22
N SER A 48 26.09 5.03 23.83
CA SER A 48 27.41 5.10 23.19
C SER A 48 28.50 5.82 24.00
N GLY A 49 28.21 6.16 25.26
CA GLY A 49 29.22 6.71 26.18
C GLY A 49 30.22 5.63 26.66
N PRO A 50 31.35 6.01 27.23
CA PRO A 50 32.34 5.07 27.69
C PRO A 50 31.78 4.18 28.81
N LEU A 51 32.26 2.95 28.86
CA LEU A 51 31.99 2.00 29.93
C LEU A 51 33.18 1.99 30.91
N GLY A 52 32.87 2.01 32.20
CA GLY A 52 33.83 1.93 33.27
C GLY A 52 34.15 0.49 33.71
N LYS A 53 34.20 0.25 35.03
CA LYS A 53 34.59 -1.04 35.62
C LYS A 53 33.65 -2.18 35.13
N ILE A 54 34.28 -3.26 34.64
CA ILE A 54 33.59 -4.48 34.20
C ILE A 54 33.01 -5.18 35.43
N LYS A 55 31.74 -5.53 35.37
CA LYS A 55 31.00 -6.26 36.39
C LYS A 55 31.05 -7.77 36.17
N GLU A 56 30.76 -8.18 34.91
CA GLU A 56 30.64 -9.60 34.58
C GLU A 56 30.94 -9.85 33.09
N TRP A 57 31.49 -11.06 32.82
CA TRP A 57 31.68 -11.58 31.47
C TRP A 57 30.66 -12.69 31.20
N PHE A 58 30.16 -12.77 29.97
CA PHE A 58 29.23 -13.82 29.57
C PHE A 58 29.27 -14.10 28.07
N TRP A 59 28.84 -15.28 27.67
CA TRP A 59 28.74 -15.68 26.27
C TRP A 59 27.41 -15.25 25.66
N ARG A 60 27.46 -14.86 24.38
CA ARG A 60 26.29 -14.59 23.60
C ARG A 60 26.37 -15.27 22.25
N ARG A 61 25.17 -15.45 21.62
CA ARG A 61 25.02 -15.86 20.23
C ARG A 61 24.20 -14.83 19.50
N SER A 62 24.59 -14.55 18.24
CA SER A 62 23.81 -13.73 17.31
C SER A 62 23.73 -14.43 15.97
N LYS A 63 22.60 -14.30 15.27
CA LYS A 63 22.39 -14.88 13.94
C LYS A 63 23.12 -14.05 12.90
N LEU A 64 23.82 -14.74 12.02
CA LEU A 64 24.45 -14.21 10.82
C LEU A 64 23.57 -14.45 9.60
N PRO A 65 23.75 -13.70 8.50
CA PRO A 65 23.15 -14.04 7.21
C PRO A 65 23.43 -15.51 6.83
N PRO A 66 22.52 -16.16 6.10
CA PRO A 66 22.78 -17.47 5.48
C PRO A 66 24.05 -17.43 4.63
N VAL A 67 24.80 -18.53 4.63
CA VAL A 67 26.05 -18.67 3.86
C VAL A 67 26.05 -20.00 3.11
N GLY A 68 26.12 -19.97 1.80
CA GLY A 68 26.04 -21.16 0.97
C GLY A 68 24.77 -21.97 1.26
N VAL A 69 24.95 -23.24 1.61
CA VAL A 69 23.82 -24.15 1.96
C VAL A 69 23.35 -24.00 3.41
N PHE A 70 24.08 -23.25 4.23
CA PHE A 70 23.75 -23.08 5.66
C PHE A 70 22.77 -21.93 5.83
N ASN A 71 21.53 -22.25 6.17
CA ASN A 71 20.47 -21.26 6.40
C ASN A 71 20.40 -20.77 7.85
N LEU A 72 21.01 -21.48 8.80
CA LEU A 72 21.13 -21.09 10.19
C LEU A 72 22.62 -20.92 10.57
N VAL A 73 23.14 -19.74 10.38
CA VAL A 73 24.51 -19.39 10.77
C VAL A 73 24.48 -18.52 12.03
N THR A 74 25.30 -18.90 13.02
CA THR A 74 25.39 -18.16 14.28
C THR A 74 26.83 -17.83 14.61
N VAL A 75 27.03 -16.65 15.22
CA VAL A 75 28.30 -16.26 15.83
C VAL A 75 28.17 -16.31 17.33
N LYS A 76 29.07 -17.05 18.00
CA LYS A 76 29.22 -17.12 19.45
C LYS A 76 30.43 -16.26 19.87
N TYR A 77 30.22 -15.38 20.82
CA TYR A 77 31.24 -14.43 21.27
C TYR A 77 31.10 -14.12 22.75
N LYS A 78 32.24 -13.81 23.40
CA LYS A 78 32.30 -13.38 24.79
C LYS A 78 32.15 -11.86 24.86
N THR A 79 31.31 -11.37 25.76
CA THR A 79 31.03 -9.94 25.96
C THR A 79 30.85 -9.65 27.44
N PHE A 80 30.74 -8.39 27.83
CA PHE A 80 30.64 -8.03 29.25
C PHE A 80 29.58 -6.95 29.51
N ARG A 81 29.23 -6.80 30.77
CA ARG A 81 28.54 -5.64 31.34
C ARG A 81 29.49 -4.84 32.19
N ALA A 82 29.38 -3.51 32.10
CA ALA A 82 30.17 -2.59 32.89
C ALA A 82 29.31 -1.37 33.28
N TRP A 83 29.80 -0.63 34.25
CA TRP A 83 29.14 0.59 34.68
C TRP A 83 29.20 1.66 33.59
N CYS A 84 28.10 2.38 33.39
CA CYS A 84 28.00 3.50 32.47
C CYS A 84 27.52 4.74 33.24
N ASP A 85 28.36 5.75 33.36
CA ASP A 85 28.05 6.96 34.13
C ASP A 85 26.88 7.74 33.52
N LYS A 86 26.87 7.88 32.21
CA LYS A 86 25.76 8.56 31.48
C LYS A 86 24.40 7.87 31.68
N CYS A 87 24.36 6.55 31.77
CA CYS A 87 23.13 5.78 32.00
C CYS A 87 22.87 5.49 33.47
N ARG A 88 23.80 5.84 34.40
CA ARG A 88 23.76 5.55 35.82
C ARG A 88 23.41 4.10 36.14
N GLY A 89 24.17 3.15 35.55
CA GLY A 89 23.95 1.72 35.80
C GLY A 89 24.73 0.80 34.89
N ASN A 90 24.68 -0.50 35.22
CA ASN A 90 25.36 -1.53 34.43
C ASN A 90 24.75 -1.67 33.04
N ARG A 91 25.58 -1.57 32.02
CA ARG A 91 25.20 -1.65 30.61
C ARG A 91 26.11 -2.62 29.88
N GLN A 92 25.58 -3.19 28.81
CA GLN A 92 26.34 -4.11 27.98
C GLN A 92 27.23 -3.35 27.00
N LEU A 93 28.37 -3.95 26.66
CA LEU A 93 29.24 -3.49 25.58
C LEU A 93 28.49 -3.38 24.27
N GLN A 94 28.69 -2.29 23.55
CA GLN A 94 28.24 -2.13 22.17
C GLN A 94 29.20 -2.90 21.24
N ILE A 95 28.67 -3.79 20.48
CA ILE A 95 29.41 -4.55 19.47
C ILE A 95 28.98 -4.05 18.10
N PRO A 96 29.89 -3.58 17.22
CA PRO A 96 29.56 -2.89 15.98
C PRO A 96 28.62 -3.68 15.06
N TRP A 97 28.87 -4.97 14.87
CA TRP A 97 28.11 -5.83 13.98
C TRP A 97 26.86 -6.46 14.61
N VAL A 98 26.59 -6.28 15.92
CA VAL A 98 25.35 -6.73 16.58
C VAL A 98 24.29 -5.65 16.46
N HIS A 99 23.10 -6.04 16.01
CA HIS A 99 22.02 -5.08 15.86
C HIS A 99 21.57 -4.50 17.22
N PHE A 100 21.48 -3.18 17.32
CA PHE A 100 21.27 -2.47 18.58
C PHE A 100 19.97 -2.83 19.32
N LYS A 101 18.87 -3.12 18.60
CA LYS A 101 17.58 -3.58 19.16
C LYS A 101 17.46 -5.11 19.21
N HIS A 102 17.87 -5.78 18.14
CA HIS A 102 17.72 -7.23 17.97
C HIS A 102 19.05 -7.93 18.22
N ARG A 103 19.50 -7.93 19.49
CA ARG A 103 20.84 -8.38 19.88
C ARG A 103 21.14 -9.87 19.65
N SER A 104 20.11 -10.65 19.35
CA SER A 104 20.26 -12.04 18.88
C SER A 104 20.52 -12.14 17.37
N MET A 105 20.71 -11.02 16.70
CA MET A 105 20.93 -10.92 15.26
C MET A 105 22.02 -9.90 14.97
N THR A 106 22.79 -10.17 13.92
CA THR A 106 23.73 -9.17 13.40
C THR A 106 22.99 -8.12 12.55
N ALA A 107 23.63 -6.97 12.33
CA ALA A 107 23.08 -5.93 11.47
C ALA A 107 22.87 -6.43 10.04
N GLY A 108 23.83 -7.19 9.50
CA GLY A 108 23.70 -7.83 8.19
C GLY A 108 22.53 -8.80 8.09
N PHE A 109 22.29 -9.58 9.16
CA PHE A 109 21.11 -10.46 9.20
C PHE A 109 19.78 -9.66 9.12
N VAL A 110 19.67 -8.60 9.91
CA VAL A 110 18.47 -7.74 9.94
C VAL A 110 18.24 -7.08 8.58
N GLU A 111 19.30 -6.68 7.88
CA GLU A 111 19.18 -6.09 6.54
C GLU A 111 18.69 -7.12 5.50
N ILE A 112 19.26 -8.32 5.47
CA ILE A 112 18.80 -9.39 4.55
C ILE A 112 17.36 -9.80 4.88
N ALA A 113 17.05 -9.98 6.16
CA ALA A 113 15.69 -10.27 6.61
C ALA A 113 14.69 -9.19 6.15
N GLY A 114 15.06 -7.91 6.28
CA GLY A 114 14.26 -6.79 5.82
C GLY A 114 14.03 -6.78 4.30
N ARG A 115 15.05 -7.09 3.51
CA ARG A 115 14.93 -7.21 2.05
C ARG A 115 14.02 -8.36 1.65
N LEU A 116 14.17 -9.54 2.26
CA LEU A 116 13.27 -10.67 2.03
C LEU A 116 11.82 -10.33 2.38
N MET A 117 11.58 -9.69 3.52
CA MET A 117 10.24 -9.26 3.94
C MET A 117 9.64 -8.15 3.06
N THR A 118 10.43 -7.55 2.19
CA THR A 118 9.90 -6.68 1.15
C THR A 118 9.14 -7.48 0.10
N GLU A 119 9.63 -8.67 -0.26
CA GLU A 119 9.07 -9.49 -1.34
C GLU A 119 8.17 -10.63 -0.83
N THR A 120 8.37 -11.09 0.41
CA THR A 120 7.65 -12.22 0.99
C THR A 120 6.94 -11.85 2.31
N THR A 121 6.25 -12.83 2.91
CA THR A 121 5.65 -12.66 4.24
C THR A 121 6.69 -12.84 5.35
N CYS A 122 6.38 -12.33 6.56
CA CYS A 122 7.25 -12.57 7.73
C CYS A 122 7.43 -14.06 8.03
N GLU A 123 6.40 -14.86 7.80
CA GLU A 123 6.44 -16.30 8.01
C GLU A 123 7.37 -16.98 6.99
N ALA A 124 7.19 -16.70 5.70
CA ALA A 124 8.04 -17.27 4.65
C ALA A 124 9.50 -16.85 4.82
N SER A 125 9.75 -15.57 5.10
CA SER A 125 11.11 -15.08 5.41
C SER A 125 11.71 -15.78 6.61
N GLY A 126 10.92 -16.00 7.67
CA GLY A 126 11.38 -16.69 8.87
C GLY A 126 11.78 -18.13 8.61
N ARG A 127 11.01 -18.86 7.79
CA ARG A 127 11.35 -20.22 7.36
C ARG A 127 12.66 -20.27 6.55
N LEU A 128 12.79 -19.36 5.58
CA LEU A 128 13.98 -19.26 4.73
C LEU A 128 15.26 -18.92 5.51
N LEU A 129 15.11 -18.18 6.61
CA LEU A 129 16.22 -17.72 7.45
C LEU A 129 16.46 -18.62 8.69
N GLY A 130 16.24 -19.92 8.57
CA GLY A 130 16.52 -20.89 9.62
C GLY A 130 15.44 -21.02 10.69
N GLY A 131 14.17 -20.94 10.31
CA GLY A 131 13.03 -21.25 11.19
C GLY A 131 12.73 -20.17 12.23
N ILE A 132 12.91 -18.90 11.91
CA ILE A 132 12.61 -17.82 12.83
C ILE A 132 11.11 -17.55 12.88
N HIS A 133 10.57 -17.42 14.08
CA HIS A 133 9.16 -17.18 14.29
C HIS A 133 8.68 -15.86 13.65
N SER A 134 7.52 -15.88 13.00
CA SER A 134 6.95 -14.76 12.24
C SER A 134 6.83 -13.45 13.05
N MET A 135 6.48 -13.52 14.34
CA MET A 135 6.41 -12.36 15.21
C MET A 135 7.78 -11.69 15.45
N GLN A 136 8.85 -12.47 15.51
CA GLN A 136 10.21 -11.94 15.62
C GLN A 136 10.61 -11.25 14.33
N MET A 137 10.31 -11.87 13.19
CA MET A 137 10.52 -11.29 11.85
C MET A 137 9.74 -9.97 11.69
N MET A 138 8.48 -9.94 12.11
CA MET A 138 7.67 -8.71 12.08
C MET A 138 8.29 -7.57 12.90
N ARG A 139 8.83 -7.86 14.10
CA ARG A 139 9.52 -6.86 14.93
C ARG A 139 10.80 -6.33 14.26
N VAL A 140 11.53 -7.21 13.57
CA VAL A 140 12.71 -6.84 12.78
C VAL A 140 12.30 -5.89 11.65
N ASP A 141 11.27 -6.26 10.87
CA ASP A 141 10.76 -5.46 9.75
C ASP A 141 10.23 -4.10 10.22
N GLN A 142 9.47 -4.05 11.30
CA GLN A 142 9.00 -2.80 11.91
C GLN A 142 10.16 -1.89 12.33
N THR A 143 11.20 -2.45 12.93
CA THR A 143 12.37 -1.66 13.37
C THR A 143 13.07 -1.07 12.16
N ARG A 144 13.30 -1.87 11.10
CA ARG A 144 13.92 -1.42 9.85
C ARG A 144 13.07 -0.35 9.15
N MET A 145 11.78 -0.58 8.99
CA MET A 145 10.88 0.41 8.37
C MET A 145 10.82 1.72 9.14
N ASN A 146 10.82 1.68 10.48
CA ASN A 146 10.83 2.91 11.29
C ASN A 146 12.13 3.70 11.10
N GLN A 147 13.27 3.04 10.90
CA GLN A 147 14.52 3.70 10.56
C GLN A 147 14.47 4.34 9.16
N LEU A 148 13.97 3.62 8.17
CA LEU A 148 13.77 4.15 6.81
C LEU A 148 12.83 5.36 6.79
N LEU A 149 11.77 5.33 7.59
CA LEU A 149 10.79 6.42 7.68
C LEU A 149 11.35 7.71 8.27
N GLN A 150 12.38 7.64 9.14
CA GLN A 150 13.01 8.84 9.71
C GLN A 150 13.60 9.74 8.62
N ASN A 151 14.07 9.14 7.54
CA ASN A 151 14.66 9.82 6.40
C ASN A 151 13.80 9.72 5.14
N TYR A 152 12.50 9.37 5.30
CA TYR A 152 11.62 9.21 4.15
C TYR A 152 11.41 10.52 3.42
N LYS A 153 11.83 10.54 2.17
CA LYS A 153 11.60 11.64 1.23
C LYS A 153 11.11 11.04 -0.07
N ILE A 154 10.16 11.66 -0.69
CA ILE A 154 9.80 11.35 -2.07
C ILE A 154 10.85 11.96 -3.02
N PRO A 155 11.02 11.44 -4.24
CA PRO A 155 11.91 12.05 -5.23
C PRO A 155 11.61 13.53 -5.44
N ASP A 156 12.66 14.35 -5.53
CA ASP A 156 12.53 15.78 -5.80
C ASP A 156 12.36 16.04 -7.31
N VAL A 157 11.24 15.57 -7.82
CA VAL A 157 10.82 15.75 -9.21
C VAL A 157 9.48 16.47 -9.25
N LYS A 158 9.19 17.09 -10.39
CA LYS A 158 7.88 17.70 -10.64
C LYS A 158 6.88 16.61 -11.02
N TYR A 159 5.78 16.53 -10.31
CA TYR A 159 4.67 15.65 -10.61
C TYR A 159 3.59 16.44 -11.35
N SER A 160 3.39 16.16 -12.63
CA SER A 160 2.34 16.83 -13.43
C SER A 160 0.95 16.30 -13.11
N SER A 161 0.85 15.02 -12.78
CA SER A 161 -0.42 14.37 -12.50
C SER A 161 -0.36 13.53 -11.24
N MET A 162 -1.42 13.58 -10.46
CA MET A 162 -1.59 12.80 -9.23
C MET A 162 -3.00 12.25 -9.12
N SER A 163 -3.15 11.21 -8.33
CA SER A 163 -4.46 10.70 -7.94
C SER A 163 -4.50 10.36 -6.45
N ALA A 164 -5.69 10.33 -5.90
CA ALA A 164 -5.91 9.82 -4.55
C ALA A 164 -7.09 8.85 -4.55
N ASP A 165 -6.91 7.77 -3.82
CA ASP A 165 -7.91 6.74 -3.63
C ASP A 165 -7.79 6.13 -2.23
N GLU A 166 -8.84 5.48 -1.75
CA GLU A 166 -8.85 4.86 -0.45
C GLU A 166 -8.96 3.34 -0.49
N ILE A 167 -8.36 2.71 0.50
CA ILE A 167 -8.47 1.28 0.72
C ILE A 167 -9.06 0.99 2.10
N HIS A 168 -9.99 0.05 2.14
CA HIS A 168 -10.55 -0.43 3.40
C HIS A 168 -9.51 -1.23 4.18
N PHE A 169 -9.17 -0.79 5.40
CA PHE A 169 -8.22 -1.48 6.27
C PHE A 169 -8.92 -2.60 7.05
N LYS A 170 -9.87 -2.26 7.91
CA LYS A 170 -10.68 -3.24 8.64
C LYS A 170 -11.99 -2.63 9.10
N THR A 171 -12.93 -3.49 9.44
CA THR A 171 -14.17 -3.11 10.13
C THR A 171 -13.98 -3.33 11.63
N ILE A 172 -14.21 -2.30 12.43
CA ILE A 172 -14.12 -2.35 13.88
C ILE A 172 -15.50 -2.21 14.51
N ARG A 173 -15.68 -2.85 15.65
CA ARG A 173 -16.89 -2.70 16.47
C ARG A 173 -16.63 -1.58 17.48
N ILE A 174 -17.43 -0.52 17.40
CA ILE A 174 -17.39 0.56 18.38
C ILE A 174 -18.44 0.27 19.44
N THR A 175 -18.02 0.17 20.70
CA THR A 175 -18.90 0.14 21.84
C THR A 175 -18.93 1.54 22.45
N HIS A 176 -20.05 2.23 22.37
CA HIS A 176 -20.22 3.53 23.03
C HIS A 176 -20.41 3.35 24.55
N ARG A 177 -19.55 4.00 25.32
CA ARG A 177 -19.58 4.06 26.78
C ARG A 177 -20.55 5.14 27.27
N LYS A 178 -21.84 5.05 26.96
CA LYS A 178 -22.92 5.83 27.61
C LYS A 178 -24.24 5.09 27.36
N GLY A 179 -24.56 4.15 28.21
CA GLY A 179 -25.94 3.73 28.55
C GLY A 179 -26.87 3.19 27.45
N LEU A 180 -26.57 3.34 26.19
CA LEU A 180 -27.36 2.87 25.05
C LEU A 180 -26.56 1.86 24.25
N TRP A 181 -27.04 0.63 24.18
CA TRP A 181 -26.45 -0.51 23.47
C TRP A 181 -26.59 -0.37 21.93
N ALA A 182 -25.95 0.62 21.32
CA ALA A 182 -25.88 0.69 19.88
C ALA A 182 -24.54 0.09 19.42
N LYS A 183 -24.56 -1.18 19.01
CA LYS A 183 -23.44 -1.83 18.33
C LYS A 183 -23.28 -1.19 16.96
N ARG A 184 -22.38 -0.21 16.83
CA ARG A 184 -22.05 0.39 15.54
C ARG A 184 -20.79 -0.25 14.98
N TRP A 185 -20.85 -0.70 13.74
CA TRP A 185 -19.69 -1.12 12.98
C TRP A 185 -19.11 0.10 12.25
N ASP A 186 -17.84 0.38 12.44
CA ASP A 186 -17.14 1.42 11.70
C ASP A 186 -16.07 0.81 10.78
N ARG A 187 -15.81 1.48 9.69
CA ARG A 187 -14.81 1.05 8.69
C ARG A 187 -13.60 1.96 8.76
N GLU A 188 -12.46 1.36 9.04
CA GLU A 188 -11.18 2.07 8.99
C GLU A 188 -10.64 2.07 7.56
N TRP A 189 -10.20 3.24 7.12
CA TRP A 189 -9.70 3.49 5.78
C TRP A 189 -8.28 4.03 5.81
N ILE A 190 -7.55 3.80 4.71
CA ILE A 190 -6.26 4.42 4.43
C ILE A 190 -6.38 5.11 3.07
N THR A 191 -6.10 6.40 3.04
CA THR A 191 -6.00 7.19 1.81
C THR A 191 -4.59 7.09 1.27
N ASN A 192 -4.43 6.77 0.00
CA ASN A 192 -3.16 6.73 -0.71
C ASN A 192 -3.08 7.91 -1.69
N LEU A 193 -1.99 8.66 -1.65
CA LEU A 193 -1.63 9.64 -2.67
C LEU A 193 -0.66 8.98 -3.66
N VAL A 194 -0.99 9.05 -4.93
CA VAL A 194 -0.27 8.33 -6.00
C VAL A 194 0.20 9.33 -7.04
N SER A 195 1.47 9.24 -7.48
CA SER A 195 1.92 9.89 -8.72
C SER A 195 1.34 9.14 -9.92
N VAL A 196 1.04 9.89 -10.99
CA VAL A 196 0.59 9.29 -12.25
C VAL A 196 1.43 9.89 -13.36
N ASP A 197 2.37 9.08 -13.87
CA ASP A 197 3.30 9.47 -14.91
C ASP A 197 3.02 8.67 -16.18
N PHE A 198 3.18 9.29 -17.35
CA PHE A 198 3.04 8.59 -18.62
C PHE A 198 4.40 8.07 -19.08
N ASN A 199 4.56 6.76 -19.08
CA ASN A 199 5.75 6.11 -19.61
C ASN A 199 5.68 6.04 -21.15
N LYS A 200 6.43 6.93 -21.82
CA LYS A 200 6.45 7.01 -23.29
C LYS A 200 7.00 5.74 -23.97
N LYS A 201 7.90 5.01 -23.31
CA LYS A 201 8.47 3.77 -23.88
C LYS A 201 7.45 2.64 -23.89
N GLU A 202 6.70 2.49 -22.79
CA GLU A 202 5.72 1.41 -22.64
C GLU A 202 4.31 1.84 -23.01
N GLN A 203 4.11 3.10 -23.45
CA GLN A 203 2.81 3.67 -23.83
C GLN A 203 1.72 3.46 -22.77
N LYS A 204 2.10 3.48 -21.50
CA LYS A 204 1.19 3.28 -20.37
C LYS A 204 1.41 4.28 -19.24
N HIS A 205 0.38 4.50 -18.45
CA HIS A 205 0.51 5.24 -17.22
C HIS A 205 1.09 4.35 -16.11
N GLU A 206 2.07 4.87 -15.40
CA GLU A 206 2.69 4.26 -14.23
C GLU A 206 2.59 5.18 -13.03
N GLY A 207 2.77 4.63 -11.87
CA GLY A 207 2.80 5.45 -10.66
C GLY A 207 3.22 4.70 -9.43
N LYS A 208 3.47 5.48 -8.39
CA LYS A 208 3.85 4.97 -7.07
C LYS A 208 3.09 5.71 -5.98
N VAL A 209 2.88 5.03 -4.86
CA VAL A 209 2.34 5.66 -3.67
C VAL A 209 3.37 6.62 -3.10
N LEU A 210 3.10 7.91 -3.17
CA LEU A 210 3.97 8.96 -2.62
C LEU A 210 3.86 8.97 -1.10
N PHE A 211 2.65 8.89 -0.59
CA PHE A 211 2.38 8.81 0.85
C PHE A 211 1.00 8.22 1.10
N ASN A 212 0.76 7.86 2.36
CA ASN A 212 -0.56 7.43 2.79
C ASN A 212 -0.91 7.96 4.20
N ALA A 213 -2.19 8.14 4.45
CA ALA A 213 -2.70 8.61 5.73
C ALA A 213 -3.91 7.79 6.19
N VAL A 214 -4.13 7.77 7.50
CA VAL A 214 -5.31 7.12 8.08
C VAL A 214 -6.54 7.99 7.86
N GLY A 215 -7.63 7.37 7.44
CA GLY A 215 -8.91 8.04 7.24
C GLY A 215 -9.30 8.17 5.79
N ARG A 216 -10.40 8.87 5.56
CA ARG A 216 -11.09 9.02 4.27
C ARG A 216 -11.56 10.47 4.04
N GLY A 217 -11.05 11.43 4.77
CA GLY A 217 -11.53 12.80 4.73
C GLY A 217 -10.47 13.82 4.32
N LYS A 218 -10.83 15.11 4.42
CA LYS A 218 -9.92 16.23 4.17
C LYS A 218 -8.62 16.15 4.97
N ALA A 219 -8.69 15.71 6.24
CA ALA A 219 -7.52 15.58 7.10
C ALA A 219 -6.53 14.54 6.55
N ALA A 220 -7.03 13.37 6.16
CA ALA A 220 -6.17 12.33 5.57
C ALA A 220 -5.49 12.81 4.28
N LEU A 221 -6.23 13.51 3.43
CA LEU A 221 -5.66 14.06 2.18
C LEU A 221 -4.66 15.19 2.46
N ARG A 222 -4.93 16.08 3.44
CA ARG A 222 -3.97 17.09 3.90
C ARG A 222 -2.67 16.45 4.37
N ASP A 223 -2.78 15.38 5.17
CA ASP A 223 -1.62 14.67 5.68
C ASP A 223 -0.85 13.98 4.54
N CYS A 224 -1.55 13.47 3.51
CA CYS A 224 -0.91 12.97 2.29
C CYS A 224 -0.15 14.06 1.54
N PHE A 225 -0.70 15.27 1.43
CA PHE A 225 -0.01 16.39 0.75
C PHE A 225 1.13 17.01 1.58
N SER A 226 1.28 16.65 2.85
CA SER A 226 2.34 17.21 3.71
C SER A 226 3.75 16.83 3.24
N VAL A 227 3.89 15.71 2.53
CA VAL A 227 5.20 15.24 2.02
C VAL A 227 5.68 16.01 0.78
N LEU A 228 4.77 16.76 0.13
CA LEU A 228 5.09 17.55 -1.06
C LEU A 228 5.66 18.92 -0.67
N SER A 229 6.74 19.30 -1.32
CA SER A 229 7.25 20.67 -1.25
C SER A 229 6.26 21.67 -1.87
N LYS A 230 6.45 22.95 -1.59
CA LYS A 230 5.63 24.02 -2.20
C LYS A 230 5.74 23.98 -3.72
N GLY A 231 6.95 23.80 -4.26
CA GLY A 231 7.19 23.70 -5.70
C GLY A 231 6.47 22.51 -6.33
N GLN A 232 6.51 21.35 -5.68
CA GLN A 232 5.81 20.16 -6.16
C GLN A 232 4.28 20.36 -6.18
N LYS A 233 3.70 20.97 -5.14
CA LYS A 233 2.26 21.30 -5.10
C LYS A 233 1.83 22.24 -6.23
N MET A 234 2.68 23.22 -6.55
CA MET A 234 2.43 24.19 -7.64
C MET A 234 2.58 23.56 -9.03
N ALA A 235 3.40 22.49 -9.16
CA ALA A 235 3.66 21.82 -10.42
C ALA A 235 2.54 20.87 -10.85
N VAL A 236 1.64 20.48 -9.93
CA VAL A 236 0.53 19.58 -10.25
C VAL A 236 -0.48 20.26 -11.16
N GLU A 237 -0.63 19.76 -12.37
CA GLU A 237 -1.59 20.26 -13.37
C GLU A 237 -2.94 19.52 -13.29
N TRP A 238 -2.88 18.21 -12.97
CA TRP A 238 -4.05 17.34 -12.93
C TRP A 238 -4.12 16.52 -11.65
N PHE A 239 -5.30 16.49 -11.06
CA PHE A 239 -5.57 15.64 -9.90
C PHE A 239 -6.83 14.81 -10.14
N CYS A 240 -6.70 13.47 -10.14
CA CYS A 240 -7.82 12.55 -10.36
C CYS A 240 -8.27 11.92 -9.04
N CYS A 241 -9.57 11.93 -8.77
CA CYS A 241 -10.15 11.28 -7.61
C CYS A 241 -11.60 10.88 -7.86
N ASP A 242 -12.18 10.14 -6.92
CA ASP A 242 -13.61 9.84 -6.90
C ASP A 242 -14.49 11.09 -6.74
N MET A 243 -15.78 10.95 -7.04
CA MET A 243 -16.79 11.98 -6.75
C MET A 243 -17.05 12.11 -5.24
N HIS A 244 -15.99 12.34 -4.48
CA HIS A 244 -15.99 12.46 -3.03
C HIS A 244 -15.64 13.90 -2.63
N ASP A 245 -16.64 14.67 -2.15
CA ASP A 245 -16.49 16.09 -1.86
C ASP A 245 -15.29 16.42 -0.94
N PRO A 246 -14.96 15.65 0.11
CA PRO A 246 -13.76 15.86 0.91
C PRO A 246 -12.45 15.83 0.10
N PHE A 247 -12.32 14.93 -0.89
CA PHE A 247 -11.13 14.86 -1.74
C PHE A 247 -11.06 16.02 -2.71
N ILE A 248 -12.18 16.36 -3.34
CA ILE A 248 -12.27 17.49 -4.26
C ILE A 248 -11.92 18.82 -3.55
N SER A 249 -12.51 19.05 -2.36
CA SER A 249 -12.24 20.26 -1.60
C SER A 249 -10.82 20.31 -1.03
N GLY A 250 -10.29 19.17 -0.57
CA GLY A 250 -8.92 19.07 -0.09
C GLY A 250 -7.90 19.35 -1.20
N ALA A 251 -8.12 18.79 -2.40
CA ALA A 251 -7.25 19.05 -3.54
C ALA A 251 -7.27 20.53 -3.94
N ARG A 252 -8.44 21.19 -3.99
CA ARG A 252 -8.55 22.63 -4.27
C ARG A 252 -7.77 23.50 -3.27
N THR A 253 -7.74 23.08 -2.00
CA THR A 253 -7.02 23.82 -0.95
C THR A 253 -5.50 23.69 -1.06
N HIS A 254 -5.01 22.50 -1.44
CA HIS A 254 -3.58 22.19 -1.35
C HIS A 254 -2.85 22.16 -2.68
N LEU A 255 -3.55 22.05 -3.81
CA LEU A 255 -3.00 22.03 -5.17
C LEU A 255 -3.58 23.18 -6.00
N PRO A 256 -3.05 24.39 -5.86
CA PRO A 256 -3.70 25.62 -6.37
C PRO A 256 -3.83 25.64 -7.89
N ASN A 257 -2.91 25.03 -8.63
CA ASN A 257 -2.91 25.02 -10.09
C ASN A 257 -3.62 23.78 -10.69
N ALA A 258 -3.95 22.78 -9.85
CA ALA A 258 -4.46 21.52 -10.35
C ALA A 258 -5.92 21.62 -10.84
N LYS A 259 -6.15 21.15 -12.04
CA LYS A 259 -7.48 20.85 -12.56
C LYS A 259 -7.91 19.47 -12.04
N ILE A 260 -8.99 19.45 -11.27
CA ILE A 260 -9.50 18.21 -10.70
C ILE A 260 -10.36 17.50 -11.75
N CYS A 261 -10.13 16.22 -11.96
CA CYS A 261 -10.94 15.35 -12.80
C CYS A 261 -11.50 14.16 -12.01
N VAL A 262 -12.62 13.65 -12.50
CA VAL A 262 -13.28 12.44 -11.99
C VAL A 262 -13.14 11.33 -13.02
N ASP A 263 -12.73 10.15 -12.59
CA ASP A 263 -12.54 9.01 -13.47
C ASP A 263 -13.88 8.52 -14.07
N ARG A 264 -13.80 8.17 -15.36
CA ARG A 264 -14.85 7.46 -16.10
C ARG A 264 -15.40 6.26 -15.34
N PHE A 265 -14.52 5.45 -14.74
CA PHE A 265 -14.90 4.23 -14.03
C PHE A 265 -15.97 4.50 -12.96
N HIS A 266 -15.77 5.53 -12.13
CA HIS A 266 -16.71 5.88 -11.07
C HIS A 266 -18.06 6.38 -11.60
N VAL A 267 -18.04 7.09 -12.70
CA VAL A 267 -19.29 7.55 -13.37
C VAL A 267 -20.07 6.36 -13.94
N VAL A 268 -19.39 5.46 -14.65
CA VAL A 268 -19.99 4.23 -15.18
C VAL A 268 -20.51 3.32 -14.07
N GLN A 269 -19.76 3.21 -12.95
CA GLN A 269 -20.22 2.47 -11.78
C GLN A 269 -21.53 3.02 -11.21
N LEU A 270 -21.71 4.36 -11.19
CA LEU A 270 -22.98 4.97 -10.76
C LEU A 270 -24.11 4.72 -11.77
N ALA A 271 -23.83 4.74 -13.07
CA ALA A 271 -24.79 4.38 -14.09
C ALA A 271 -25.28 2.92 -13.90
N ASN A 272 -24.34 2.00 -13.70
CA ASN A 272 -24.67 0.60 -13.42
C ASN A 272 -25.43 0.39 -12.10
N LYS A 273 -25.19 1.23 -11.08
CA LYS A 273 -26.00 1.23 -9.85
C LYS A 273 -27.43 1.71 -10.10
N ALA A 274 -27.60 2.75 -10.92
CA ALA A 274 -28.92 3.22 -11.30
C ALA A 274 -29.69 2.15 -12.10
N PHE A 275 -29.02 1.49 -13.05
CA PHE A 275 -29.54 0.34 -13.76
C PHE A 275 -29.99 -0.80 -12.81
N ASP A 276 -29.15 -1.19 -11.86
CA ASP A 276 -29.47 -2.26 -10.90
C ASP A 276 -30.67 -1.92 -10.01
N GLN A 277 -30.88 -0.63 -9.72
CA GLN A 277 -32.10 -0.18 -9.02
C GLN A 277 -33.33 -0.34 -9.88
N VAL A 278 -33.27 0.01 -11.17
CA VAL A 278 -34.37 -0.25 -12.11
C VAL A 278 -34.65 -1.74 -12.19
N ARG A 279 -33.62 -2.56 -12.38
CA ARG A 279 -33.75 -4.03 -12.43
C ARG A 279 -34.50 -4.58 -11.19
N LYS A 280 -34.14 -4.10 -9.98
CA LYS A 280 -34.80 -4.51 -8.73
C LYS A 280 -36.27 -4.07 -8.66
N MET A 281 -36.59 -2.93 -9.23
CA MET A 281 -37.99 -2.47 -9.30
C MET A 281 -38.78 -3.33 -10.29
N GLU A 282 -38.21 -3.66 -11.45
CA GLU A 282 -38.87 -4.44 -12.47
C GLU A 282 -39.02 -5.93 -12.12
N ILE A 283 -38.14 -6.51 -11.32
CA ILE A 283 -38.29 -7.89 -10.84
C ILE A 283 -39.56 -8.05 -9.99
N ALA A 284 -39.94 -7.01 -9.23
CA ALA A 284 -41.18 -7.00 -8.47
C ALA A 284 -42.44 -6.83 -9.34
N ARG A 285 -42.27 -6.38 -10.59
CA ARG A 285 -43.33 -6.11 -11.54
C ARG A 285 -43.36 -7.13 -12.70
N ALA A 286 -42.47 -8.13 -12.64
CA ALA A 286 -42.34 -9.10 -13.73
C ALA A 286 -43.63 -9.91 -13.93
N GLU A 287 -44.19 -9.85 -15.15
CA GLU A 287 -45.42 -10.49 -15.54
C GLU A 287 -45.21 -11.94 -15.97
N SER A 288 -44.00 -12.29 -16.46
CA SER A 288 -43.66 -13.64 -16.87
C SER A 288 -42.54 -14.26 -16.02
N GLU A 289 -42.50 -15.60 -15.96
CA GLU A 289 -41.41 -16.33 -15.33
C GLU A 289 -40.07 -16.03 -16.02
N PHE A 290 -40.06 -15.92 -17.35
CA PHE A 290 -38.90 -15.54 -18.14
C PHE A 290 -38.34 -14.17 -17.70
N GLN A 291 -39.20 -13.13 -17.59
CA GLN A 291 -38.79 -11.81 -17.14
C GLN A 291 -38.17 -11.89 -15.73
N ARG A 292 -38.82 -12.64 -14.83
CA ARG A 292 -38.37 -12.81 -13.46
C ARG A 292 -36.99 -13.49 -13.39
N ASP A 293 -36.78 -14.55 -14.16
CA ASP A 293 -35.50 -15.26 -14.26
C ASP A 293 -34.38 -14.35 -14.79
N MET A 294 -34.64 -13.66 -15.90
CA MET A 294 -33.66 -12.76 -16.55
C MET A 294 -33.25 -11.58 -15.67
N LEU A 295 -34.12 -11.16 -14.75
CA LEU A 295 -33.85 -10.04 -13.83
C LEU A 295 -33.20 -10.49 -12.50
N LEU A 296 -32.96 -11.78 -12.27
CA LEU A 296 -32.25 -12.28 -11.09
C LEU A 296 -30.81 -11.73 -10.99
N PRO A 297 -30.24 -11.62 -9.79
CA PRO A 297 -28.85 -11.19 -9.61
C PRO A 297 -27.84 -12.06 -10.35
N SER A 298 -28.10 -13.36 -10.52
CA SER A 298 -27.28 -14.31 -11.26
C SER A 298 -27.16 -13.98 -12.74
N LYS A 299 -28.20 -13.41 -13.35
CA LYS A 299 -28.24 -12.99 -14.77
C LYS A 299 -27.79 -11.55 -15.01
N ARG A 300 -27.50 -10.80 -13.94
CA ARG A 300 -27.07 -9.39 -14.05
C ARG A 300 -25.91 -9.20 -15.02
N PHE A 301 -25.00 -10.17 -15.12
CA PHE A 301 -23.87 -10.13 -16.01
C PHE A 301 -24.34 -9.95 -17.47
N ILE A 302 -25.32 -10.70 -17.94
CA ILE A 302 -25.88 -10.59 -19.30
C ILE A 302 -26.40 -9.18 -19.56
N LEU A 303 -27.05 -8.57 -18.56
CA LEU A 303 -27.69 -7.25 -18.71
C LEU A 303 -26.72 -6.08 -18.78
N VAL A 304 -25.51 -6.22 -18.25
CA VAL A 304 -24.49 -5.13 -18.20
C VAL A 304 -23.30 -5.37 -19.11
N SER A 305 -23.18 -6.54 -19.74
CA SER A 305 -22.12 -6.88 -20.67
C SER A 305 -22.33 -6.17 -22.01
N ARG A 306 -21.24 -5.98 -22.75
CA ARG A 306 -21.33 -5.50 -24.13
C ARG A 306 -21.83 -6.64 -25.02
N GLU A 307 -22.66 -6.31 -26.02
CA GLU A 307 -23.23 -7.31 -26.94
C GLU A 307 -22.17 -8.21 -27.59
N LYS A 308 -21.01 -7.64 -27.93
CA LYS A 308 -19.86 -8.40 -28.48
C LYS A 308 -19.27 -9.47 -27.56
N ASP A 309 -19.52 -9.35 -26.28
CA ASP A 309 -18.98 -10.24 -25.23
C ASP A 309 -20.01 -11.33 -24.82
N LEU A 310 -21.20 -11.32 -25.45
CA LEU A 310 -22.30 -12.25 -25.21
C LEU A 310 -22.35 -13.34 -26.28
N SER A 311 -22.78 -14.54 -25.90
CA SER A 311 -23.11 -15.62 -26.84
C SER A 311 -24.37 -15.33 -27.63
N LYS A 312 -24.56 -15.98 -28.78
CA LYS A 312 -25.78 -15.84 -29.62
C LYS A 312 -27.05 -16.18 -28.82
N ALA A 313 -27.01 -17.15 -27.92
CA ALA A 313 -28.14 -17.52 -27.08
C ALA A 313 -28.46 -16.43 -26.04
N GLU A 314 -27.46 -15.84 -25.40
CA GLU A 314 -27.63 -14.74 -24.44
C GLU A 314 -28.16 -13.48 -25.14
N LEU A 315 -27.69 -13.17 -26.35
CA LEU A 315 -28.19 -12.05 -27.13
C LEU A 315 -29.69 -12.23 -27.46
N LYS A 316 -30.09 -13.43 -27.88
CA LYS A 316 -31.53 -13.72 -28.17
C LYS A 316 -32.40 -13.55 -26.91
N GLN A 317 -31.93 -14.01 -25.77
CA GLN A 317 -32.63 -13.80 -24.49
C GLN A 317 -32.71 -12.32 -24.11
N LEU A 318 -31.64 -11.58 -24.35
CA LEU A 318 -31.57 -10.15 -24.06
C LEU A 318 -32.53 -9.35 -24.93
N ASP A 319 -32.59 -9.67 -26.23
CA ASP A 319 -33.51 -9.00 -27.20
C ASP A 319 -34.98 -9.27 -26.84
N ARG A 320 -35.31 -10.51 -26.49
CA ARG A 320 -36.64 -10.84 -26.01
C ARG A 320 -36.99 -10.04 -24.73
N LEU A 321 -36.10 -9.93 -23.79
CA LEU A 321 -36.32 -9.14 -22.57
C LEU A 321 -36.53 -7.66 -22.88
N ARG A 322 -35.76 -7.10 -23.82
CA ARG A 322 -35.89 -5.71 -24.29
C ARG A 322 -37.26 -5.42 -24.89
N GLU A 323 -37.81 -6.39 -25.61
CA GLU A 323 -39.15 -6.27 -26.20
C GLU A 323 -40.23 -6.35 -25.12
N GLU A 324 -40.09 -7.31 -24.17
CA GLU A 324 -41.07 -7.53 -23.12
C GLU A 324 -41.03 -6.47 -22.01
N ASN A 325 -39.86 -5.82 -21.76
CA ASN A 325 -39.70 -4.85 -20.65
C ASN A 325 -39.10 -3.53 -21.12
N LYS A 326 -39.95 -2.56 -21.42
CA LYS A 326 -39.56 -1.22 -21.88
C LYS A 326 -38.67 -0.47 -20.91
N ASN A 327 -38.88 -0.63 -19.59
CA ASN A 327 -38.09 0.07 -18.57
C ASN A 327 -36.65 -0.46 -18.52
N ILE A 328 -36.47 -1.76 -18.63
CA ILE A 328 -35.16 -2.39 -18.73
C ILE A 328 -34.44 -1.98 -20.00
N ASN A 329 -35.11 -2.04 -21.13
CA ASN A 329 -34.54 -1.59 -22.41
C ASN A 329 -34.09 -0.12 -22.33
N THR A 330 -34.95 0.77 -21.87
CA THR A 330 -34.60 2.18 -21.67
C THR A 330 -33.41 2.36 -20.72
N ALA A 331 -33.37 1.64 -19.62
CA ALA A 331 -32.26 1.70 -18.68
C ALA A 331 -30.93 1.24 -19.28
N MET A 332 -30.93 0.19 -20.11
CA MET A 332 -29.77 -0.28 -20.86
C MET A 332 -29.27 0.78 -21.85
N VAL A 333 -30.18 1.36 -22.62
CA VAL A 333 -29.86 2.46 -23.56
C VAL A 333 -29.23 3.64 -22.80
N LEU A 334 -29.76 4.01 -21.64
CA LEU A 334 -29.21 5.10 -20.83
C LEU A 334 -27.80 4.82 -20.34
N VAL A 335 -27.47 3.58 -19.98
CA VAL A 335 -26.07 3.19 -19.60
C VAL A 335 -25.17 3.26 -20.83
N GLU A 336 -25.62 2.73 -21.98
CA GLU A 336 -24.86 2.76 -23.22
C GLU A 336 -24.56 4.18 -23.69
N PHE A 337 -25.51 5.11 -23.55
CA PHE A 337 -25.27 6.53 -23.81
C PHE A 337 -24.13 7.11 -23.00
N ILE A 338 -24.03 6.75 -21.73
CA ILE A 338 -22.89 7.19 -20.88
C ILE A 338 -21.58 6.64 -21.45
N HIS A 339 -21.52 5.36 -21.83
CA HIS A 339 -20.32 4.80 -22.47
C HIS A 339 -19.97 5.58 -23.76
N LYS A 340 -20.94 5.78 -24.66
CA LYS A 340 -20.76 6.54 -25.90
C LYS A 340 -20.32 7.99 -25.65
N ALA A 341 -20.80 8.63 -24.55
CA ALA A 341 -20.36 9.97 -24.19
C ALA A 341 -18.87 9.99 -23.85
N PHE A 342 -18.41 9.04 -23.03
CA PHE A 342 -16.99 8.94 -22.65
C PHE A 342 -16.06 8.52 -23.79
N ASP A 343 -16.56 7.87 -24.83
CA ASP A 343 -15.79 7.51 -26.03
C ASP A 343 -15.55 8.72 -26.98
N LYS A 344 -16.24 9.86 -26.75
CA LYS A 344 -16.02 11.08 -27.55
C LYS A 344 -14.63 11.67 -27.23
N THR A 345 -13.93 12.07 -28.29
CA THR A 345 -12.57 12.60 -28.21
C THR A 345 -12.49 14.10 -27.90
N ASN A 346 -13.58 14.83 -28.14
CA ASN A 346 -13.62 16.27 -27.91
C ASN A 346 -14.80 16.69 -27.03
N LEU A 347 -14.62 17.82 -26.36
CA LEU A 347 -15.55 18.33 -25.35
C LEU A 347 -16.91 18.75 -25.97
N LYS A 348 -16.92 19.25 -27.21
CA LYS A 348 -18.16 19.68 -27.90
C LYS A 348 -19.07 18.47 -28.14
N SER A 349 -18.53 17.41 -28.71
CA SER A 349 -19.28 16.16 -28.95
C SER A 349 -19.71 15.49 -27.63
N PHE A 350 -18.85 15.49 -26.60
CA PHE A 350 -19.23 15.00 -25.28
C PHE A 350 -20.43 15.76 -24.72
N ARG A 351 -20.39 17.09 -24.73
CA ARG A 351 -21.49 17.96 -24.24
C ARG A 351 -22.79 17.72 -25.00
N GLN A 352 -22.71 17.57 -26.32
CA GLN A 352 -23.89 17.31 -27.12
C GLN A 352 -24.49 15.93 -26.78
N THR A 353 -23.65 14.89 -26.69
CA THR A 353 -24.13 13.54 -26.31
C THR A 353 -24.77 13.57 -24.92
N LEU A 354 -24.13 14.26 -23.95
CA LEU A 354 -24.69 14.38 -22.62
C LEU A 354 -26.00 15.18 -22.57
N LYS A 355 -26.17 16.21 -23.42
CA LYS A 355 -27.43 16.95 -23.56
C LYS A 355 -28.55 16.03 -24.02
N ASN A 356 -28.31 15.24 -25.06
CA ASN A 356 -29.27 14.27 -25.56
C ASN A 356 -29.60 13.22 -24.49
N TRP A 357 -28.59 12.73 -23.79
CA TRP A 357 -28.79 11.80 -22.67
C TRP A 357 -29.72 12.36 -21.58
N TYR A 358 -29.54 13.63 -21.18
CA TYR A 358 -30.40 14.27 -20.18
C TYR A 358 -31.87 14.37 -20.67
N GLN A 359 -32.08 14.55 -21.96
CA GLN A 359 -33.44 14.55 -22.54
C GLN A 359 -34.07 13.17 -22.40
N VAL A 360 -33.40 12.10 -22.85
CA VAL A 360 -33.89 10.72 -22.73
C VAL A 360 -34.14 10.32 -21.27
N VAL A 361 -33.25 10.70 -20.32
CA VAL A 361 -33.45 10.47 -18.88
C VAL A 361 -34.77 11.12 -18.41
N ARG A 362 -35.03 12.35 -18.81
CA ARG A 362 -36.28 13.07 -18.43
C ARG A 362 -37.51 12.39 -18.93
N GLU A 363 -37.49 12.01 -20.22
CA GLU A 363 -38.59 11.33 -20.92
C GLU A 363 -38.87 9.92 -20.34
N SER A 364 -37.82 9.22 -19.92
CA SER A 364 -37.91 7.88 -19.32
C SER A 364 -38.67 7.82 -18.00
N LYS A 365 -38.71 8.91 -17.25
CA LYS A 365 -39.27 9.00 -15.88
C LYS A 365 -38.68 7.98 -14.89
N LEU A 366 -37.55 7.33 -15.23
CA LEU A 366 -36.87 6.35 -14.37
C LEU A 366 -36.19 7.06 -13.21
N GLU A 367 -36.75 7.00 -11.99
CA GLU A 367 -36.30 7.69 -10.80
C GLU A 367 -34.80 7.45 -10.47
N PRO A 368 -34.24 6.23 -10.58
CA PRO A 368 -32.82 6.00 -10.35
C PRO A 368 -31.92 6.81 -11.32
N PHE A 369 -32.32 6.94 -12.59
CA PHE A 369 -31.57 7.71 -13.58
C PHE A 369 -31.77 9.20 -13.42
N LEU A 370 -32.93 9.68 -12.98
CA LEU A 370 -33.14 11.09 -12.62
C LEU A 370 -32.22 11.50 -11.45
N LYS A 371 -32.03 10.65 -10.44
CA LYS A 371 -31.06 10.88 -9.34
C LYS A 371 -29.61 10.87 -9.85
N PHE A 372 -29.27 9.92 -10.71
CA PHE A 372 -27.95 9.85 -11.33
C PHE A 372 -27.67 11.10 -12.18
N ALA A 373 -28.64 11.58 -12.96
CA ALA A 373 -28.52 12.80 -13.74
C ALA A 373 -28.23 14.05 -12.87
N LYS A 374 -28.85 14.17 -11.70
CA LYS A 374 -28.53 15.23 -10.73
C LYS A 374 -27.07 15.14 -10.29
N THR A 375 -26.55 13.95 -10.03
CA THR A 375 -25.15 13.73 -9.67
C THR A 375 -24.20 14.12 -10.80
N ILE A 376 -24.46 13.69 -12.04
CA ILE A 376 -23.65 14.08 -13.20
C ILE A 376 -23.65 15.60 -13.39
N ARG A 377 -24.79 16.27 -13.21
CA ARG A 377 -24.88 17.74 -13.29
C ARG A 377 -24.04 18.43 -12.24
N LYS A 378 -24.04 17.94 -10.98
CA LYS A 378 -23.23 18.48 -9.88
C LYS A 378 -21.74 18.42 -10.21
N TYR A 379 -21.25 17.30 -10.75
CA TYR A 379 -19.83 17.08 -11.03
C TYR A 379 -19.43 17.32 -12.48
N ARG A 380 -20.30 17.92 -13.31
CA ARG A 380 -20.13 18.09 -14.76
C ARG A 380 -18.76 18.63 -15.15
N LYS A 381 -18.29 19.72 -14.52
CA LYS A 381 -16.99 20.35 -14.83
C LYS A 381 -15.82 19.39 -14.59
N LEU A 382 -15.88 18.57 -13.54
CA LEU A 382 -14.85 17.59 -13.21
C LEU A 382 -14.83 16.42 -14.20
N ILE A 383 -16.02 16.02 -14.67
CA ILE A 383 -16.19 15.01 -15.71
C ILE A 383 -15.69 15.55 -17.06
N GLU A 384 -15.98 16.82 -17.39
CA GLU A 384 -15.45 17.47 -18.59
C GLU A 384 -13.91 17.56 -18.55
N ASN A 385 -13.31 17.80 -17.39
CA ASN A 385 -11.86 17.76 -17.21
C ASN A 385 -11.26 16.38 -17.53
N TYR A 386 -11.97 15.29 -17.24
CA TYR A 386 -11.53 13.96 -17.64
C TYR A 386 -11.50 13.81 -19.18
N ILE A 387 -12.48 14.37 -19.91
CA ILE A 387 -12.48 14.33 -21.38
C ILE A 387 -11.27 15.06 -21.97
N ILE A 388 -10.76 16.07 -21.29
CA ILE A 388 -9.58 16.84 -21.71
C ILE A 388 -8.27 16.10 -21.34
N SER A 389 -8.16 15.64 -20.10
CA SER A 389 -6.92 15.06 -19.58
C SER A 389 -6.72 13.60 -19.95
N ARG A 390 -7.81 12.85 -20.10
CA ARG A 390 -7.83 11.38 -20.19
C ARG A 390 -7.14 10.67 -19.00
N LEU A 391 -6.93 11.41 -17.94
CA LEU A 391 -6.30 10.87 -16.73
C LEU A 391 -7.28 9.92 -16.03
N THR A 392 -6.87 8.68 -15.81
CA THR A 392 -7.66 7.66 -15.13
C THR A 392 -7.10 7.33 -13.75
N THR A 393 -7.96 6.79 -12.88
CA THR A 393 -7.51 6.18 -11.61
C THR A 393 -7.00 4.74 -11.80
N ALA A 394 -6.88 4.26 -13.04
CA ALA A 394 -6.44 2.88 -13.33
C ALA A 394 -5.10 2.54 -12.65
N VAL A 395 -4.17 3.49 -12.59
CA VAL A 395 -2.88 3.34 -11.86
C VAL A 395 -3.14 3.14 -10.37
N SER A 396 -3.99 3.97 -9.77
CA SER A 396 -4.36 3.85 -8.35
C SER A 396 -5.12 2.56 -8.08
N GLU A 397 -6.01 2.14 -8.99
CA GLU A 397 -6.73 0.88 -8.89
C GLU A 397 -5.78 -0.32 -8.98
N GLY A 398 -4.83 -0.32 -9.91
CA GLY A 398 -3.77 -1.32 -10.02
C GLY A 398 -2.93 -1.41 -8.74
N LEU A 399 -2.53 -0.27 -8.19
CA LEU A 399 -1.82 -0.21 -6.90
C LEU A 399 -2.70 -0.69 -5.74
N ASN A 400 -3.97 -0.33 -5.70
CA ASN A 400 -4.91 -0.82 -4.70
C ASN A 400 -5.12 -2.34 -4.80
N ASN A 401 -5.11 -2.93 -5.98
CA ASN A 401 -5.16 -4.38 -6.16
C ASN A 401 -3.87 -5.05 -5.63
N LYS A 402 -2.69 -4.45 -5.89
CA LYS A 402 -1.42 -4.88 -5.28
C LYS A 402 -1.46 -4.80 -3.75
N ILE A 403 -2.02 -3.72 -3.19
CA ILE A 403 -2.17 -3.53 -1.74
C ILE A 403 -3.18 -4.55 -1.15
N LYS A 404 -4.28 -4.83 -1.84
CA LYS A 404 -5.23 -5.88 -1.43
C LYS A 404 -4.58 -7.27 -1.44
N ALA A 405 -3.73 -7.56 -2.44
CA ALA A 405 -2.94 -8.81 -2.49
C ALA A 405 -1.97 -8.89 -1.31
N LEU A 406 -1.24 -7.82 -1.02
CA LEU A 406 -0.37 -7.72 0.16
C LEU A 406 -1.13 -7.99 1.47
N LYS A 407 -2.33 -7.42 1.61
CA LYS A 407 -3.18 -7.62 2.78
C LYS A 407 -3.62 -9.09 2.93
N ARG A 408 -3.99 -9.74 1.82
CA ARG A 408 -4.38 -11.16 1.79
C ARG A 408 -3.20 -12.07 2.12
N ALA A 409 -2.04 -11.84 1.51
CA ALA A 409 -0.82 -12.63 1.75
C ALA A 409 -0.38 -12.61 3.23
N GLY A 410 -0.63 -11.51 3.94
CA GLY A 410 -0.35 -11.40 5.38
C GLY A 410 -1.51 -11.86 6.27
N TYR A 411 -2.56 -12.51 5.74
CA TYR A 411 -3.78 -12.89 6.47
C TYR A 411 -4.40 -11.75 7.30
N GLY A 412 -4.19 -10.52 6.83
CA GLY A 412 -4.55 -9.28 7.52
C GLY A 412 -3.40 -8.67 8.33
N TYR A 413 -3.64 -7.50 8.86
CA TYR A 413 -2.67 -6.75 9.66
C TYR A 413 -3.33 -6.25 10.95
N ALA A 414 -2.77 -6.60 12.11
CA ALA A 414 -3.25 -6.10 13.39
C ALA A 414 -2.94 -4.60 13.56
N SER A 415 -1.75 -4.17 13.15
CA SER A 415 -1.29 -2.78 13.27
C SER A 415 -1.53 -1.99 11.98
N LYS A 416 -2.33 -0.93 12.08
CA LYS A 416 -2.59 0.02 11.00
C LYS A 416 -1.31 0.71 10.52
N ASN A 417 -0.46 1.13 11.45
CA ASN A 417 0.81 1.80 11.11
C ASN A 417 1.77 0.84 10.40
N TYR A 418 1.86 -0.41 10.85
CA TYR A 418 2.67 -1.40 10.16
C TYR A 418 2.19 -1.64 8.74
N PHE A 419 0.88 -1.76 8.53
CA PHE A 419 0.31 -1.92 7.18
C PHE A 419 0.57 -0.71 6.28
N ARG A 420 0.41 0.51 6.81
CA ARG A 420 0.76 1.75 6.07
C ARG A 420 2.22 1.75 5.60
N ASN A 421 3.13 1.36 6.47
CA ASN A 421 4.55 1.29 6.15
C ASN A 421 4.82 0.22 5.09
N LYS A 422 4.14 -0.93 5.16
CA LYS A 422 4.20 -1.98 4.12
C LYS A 422 3.68 -1.49 2.77
N ILE A 423 2.64 -0.66 2.74
CA ILE A 423 2.18 -0.03 1.49
C ILE A 423 3.28 0.84 0.88
N LEU A 424 3.92 1.72 1.68
CA LEU A 424 5.02 2.57 1.20
C LEU A 424 6.23 1.74 0.76
N GLN A 425 6.49 0.61 1.41
CA GLN A 425 7.56 -0.31 1.06
C GLN A 425 7.29 -1.03 -0.28
N ARG A 426 6.07 -1.53 -0.49
CA ARG A 426 5.72 -2.38 -1.65
C ARG A 426 5.25 -1.59 -2.87
N ALA A 427 4.65 -0.44 -2.67
CA ALA A 427 4.02 0.36 -3.71
C ALA A 427 4.54 1.80 -3.79
N GLY A 428 5.38 2.22 -2.86
CA GLY A 428 5.96 3.56 -2.78
C GLY A 428 7.47 3.58 -2.89
N TYR A 429 8.10 4.52 -2.18
CA TYR A 429 9.53 4.81 -2.25
C TYR A 429 10.32 4.36 -1.03
N LEU A 430 9.73 3.66 -0.06
CA LEU A 430 10.41 3.32 1.19
C LEU A 430 11.63 2.40 1.00
N ASN A 431 11.68 1.62 -0.07
CA ASN A 431 12.83 0.75 -0.39
C ASN A 431 13.93 1.42 -1.22
N HIS A 432 13.68 2.61 -1.78
CA HIS A 432 14.68 3.31 -2.59
C HIS A 432 15.75 4.01 -1.74
N TYR A 433 15.54 4.04 -0.42
CA TYR A 433 16.52 4.57 0.51
C TYR A 433 17.21 3.39 1.18
N SER A 434 18.42 3.05 0.72
CA SER A 434 19.33 2.22 1.50
C SER A 434 19.53 2.93 2.84
N ILE A 435 19.39 2.21 3.94
CA ILE A 435 19.91 2.71 5.22
C ILE A 435 21.41 2.81 5.00
N PRO A 436 22.02 4.00 5.15
CA PRO A 436 23.48 4.10 5.09
C PRO A 436 24.06 3.07 6.06
N THR A 437 25.01 2.28 5.60
CA THR A 437 25.66 1.23 6.41
C THR A 437 26.23 1.80 7.71
N ASP A 438 26.61 3.05 7.70
CA ASP A 438 27.11 3.78 8.88
C ASP A 438 26.06 3.92 10.00
N HIS A 439 24.77 4.01 9.70
CA HIS A 439 23.69 4.03 10.69
C HIS A 439 23.29 2.63 11.19
N LEU A 440 23.58 1.59 10.41
CA LEU A 440 23.37 0.19 10.83
C LEU A 440 24.48 -0.28 11.76
N LEU A 441 25.68 0.24 11.61
CA LEU A 441 26.88 -0.24 12.27
C LEU A 441 27.34 0.64 13.44
N LEU A 442 27.06 1.96 13.43
CA LEU A 442 27.66 2.85 14.42
C LEU A 442 26.66 3.92 14.89
N ARG A 443 26.15 3.80 16.11
CA ARG A 443 26.14 5.00 16.94
C ARG A 443 27.61 5.24 17.30
N ASN A 444 28.24 6.20 16.59
CA ASN A 444 29.61 6.55 16.86
C ASN A 444 29.82 6.78 18.34
N CYS A 445 30.83 6.14 18.91
CA CYS A 445 31.33 6.55 20.22
C CYS A 445 31.78 8.01 20.06
N THR A 446 31.01 8.94 20.57
CA THR A 446 31.46 10.33 20.69
C THR A 446 32.74 10.35 21.53
N LYS A 447 33.74 11.03 20.99
CA LYS A 447 35.01 11.25 21.68
C LYS A 447 34.80 11.87 23.05
#